data_357ea40a5e421eadae73be1f9cbc5e32
#
_entry.id   357ea40a5e421eadae73be1f9cbc5e32
#
_cell.length_a   1.000
_cell.length_b   1.000
_cell.length_c   1.000
_cell.angle_alpha   90.00
_cell.angle_beta   90.00
_cell.angle_gamma   90.00
#
_symmetry.space_group_name_H-M   'P 1'
#
loop_
_entity.id
_entity.type
_entity.pdbx_description
1 polymer ?
#
loop_
_entity_poly.entity_id
_entity_poly.type
_entity_poly.pdbx_seq_one_letter_code
_entity_poly.pdbx_strand_id
1 'polypeptide(L)'
;MKTEIEELINKNKKYIDAKNEQTSYKIKYVTKYVDNWLRVLSNAKFCSNLNFIDSMCNAGIYSDGDFCTAFKVLELFKNYAYQYPQKKYSLYINDVSQDRLNVFTKLVEIVFGDRLPNNIVLYKNNNDVNDYLNILTTNDNLFTYPNATLLYVDPYDFRTVHIPTLRRFAEKYYCEIIFNVFTSDFVRNKMDKGIKAAIDDDKVAINTKEELVDYITSQLKVNRMKYTFQYEFRISTNVELYQIMFLTPSPKGLDELKNALWDTFKGSLFHRNHKQENNNNIQMSLFSEKDDIQERLKGYVNEAKNYLKLNYKDKILSYEDICDIILPISMLKSTHIVNELIKPSIATGEIQKLNRTANKSNYKKDLYKIN
;
A
#
# COMPACT_ATOMS: atom_id res chain seq x y z
N MET A 1 -24.82 -0.08 20.45
CA MET A 1 -23.78 0.01 19.41
C MET A 1 -24.31 -0.35 18.01
N LYS A 2 -24.77 -1.58 17.70
CA LYS A 2 -25.26 -1.92 16.35
C LYS A 2 -26.42 -1.03 15.91
N THR A 3 -27.44 -0.88 16.73
CA THR A 3 -28.61 -0.02 16.48
C THR A 3 -28.22 1.46 16.29
N GLU A 4 -27.29 1.99 17.07
CA GLU A 4 -26.81 3.38 16.97
C GLU A 4 -26.05 3.62 15.65
N ILE A 5 -25.29 2.61 15.18
CA ILE A 5 -24.61 2.66 13.89
C ILE A 5 -25.64 2.66 12.74
N GLU A 6 -26.65 1.79 12.82
CA GLU A 6 -27.75 1.76 11.83
C GLU A 6 -28.51 3.10 11.79
N GLU A 7 -28.78 3.72 12.94
CA GLU A 7 -29.38 5.04 13.01
C GLU A 7 -28.46 6.12 12.43
N LEU A 8 -27.15 6.07 12.70
CA LEU A 8 -26.18 7.00 12.13
C LEU A 8 -26.18 6.91 10.60
N ILE A 9 -26.14 5.68 10.04
CA ILE A 9 -26.19 5.46 8.58
C ILE A 9 -27.51 6.01 8.01
N ASN A 10 -28.64 5.69 8.63
CA ASN A 10 -29.96 6.12 8.15
C ASN A 10 -30.12 7.64 8.12
N LYS A 11 -29.62 8.34 9.12
CA LYS A 11 -29.67 9.81 9.20
C LYS A 11 -28.75 10.49 8.18
N ASN A 12 -27.67 9.83 7.77
CA ASN A 12 -26.61 10.44 6.98
C ASN A 12 -26.40 9.78 5.61
N LYS A 13 -27.42 9.11 5.05
CA LYS A 13 -27.35 8.35 3.79
C LYS A 13 -26.72 9.12 2.62
N LYS A 14 -26.93 10.43 2.53
CA LYS A 14 -26.39 11.29 1.45
C LYS A 14 -24.88 11.53 1.53
N TYR A 15 -24.27 11.25 2.69
CA TYR A 15 -22.84 11.43 2.94
C TYR A 15 -22.06 10.11 3.04
N ILE A 16 -22.79 8.98 3.04
CA ILE A 16 -22.24 7.65 3.23
C ILE A 16 -22.36 6.90 1.91
N ASP A 17 -21.20 6.54 1.35
CA ASP A 17 -21.13 5.86 0.06
C ASP A 17 -21.51 4.39 0.15
N ALA A 18 -21.94 3.82 -0.98
CA ALA A 18 -22.04 2.37 -1.12
C ALA A 18 -20.65 1.76 -1.39
N LYS A 19 -20.39 0.61 -0.78
CA LYS A 19 -19.15 -0.13 -0.99
C LYS A 19 -19.31 -1.12 -2.15
N ASN A 20 -18.33 -1.17 -3.04
CA ASN A 20 -18.21 -2.17 -4.09
C ASN A 20 -17.15 -3.25 -3.73
N GLU A 21 -17.07 -4.31 -4.53
CA GLU A 21 -16.14 -5.42 -4.33
C GLU A 21 -14.67 -4.94 -4.31
N GLN A 22 -14.28 -4.09 -5.27
CA GLN A 22 -12.90 -3.57 -5.34
C GLN A 22 -12.55 -2.74 -4.11
N THR A 23 -13.46 -1.92 -3.64
CA THR A 23 -13.30 -1.15 -2.40
C THR A 23 -13.06 -2.06 -1.21
N SER A 24 -13.80 -3.19 -1.12
CA SER A 24 -13.62 -4.18 -0.06
C SER A 24 -12.21 -4.78 -0.07
N TYR A 25 -11.72 -5.20 -1.23
CA TYR A 25 -10.36 -5.75 -1.36
C TYR A 25 -9.26 -4.70 -1.13
N LYS A 26 -9.48 -3.47 -1.60
CA LYS A 26 -8.58 -2.35 -1.33
C LYS A 26 -8.44 -2.08 0.17
N ILE A 27 -9.54 -1.96 0.89
CA ILE A 27 -9.55 -1.77 2.34
C ILE A 27 -8.82 -2.93 3.03
N LYS A 28 -9.14 -4.18 2.67
CA LYS A 28 -8.51 -5.37 3.23
C LYS A 28 -6.99 -5.35 3.05
N TYR A 29 -6.54 -5.06 1.84
CA TYR A 29 -5.12 -5.00 1.51
C TYR A 29 -4.39 -3.88 2.25
N VAL A 30 -4.92 -2.64 2.20
CA VAL A 30 -4.30 -1.50 2.87
C VAL A 30 -4.27 -1.70 4.40
N THR A 31 -5.38 -2.16 4.99
CA THR A 31 -5.44 -2.45 6.43
C THR A 31 -4.44 -3.54 6.83
N LYS A 32 -4.29 -4.59 6.00
CA LYS A 32 -3.30 -5.64 6.24
C LYS A 32 -1.87 -5.13 6.16
N TYR A 33 -1.59 -4.23 5.20
CA TYR A 33 -0.29 -3.57 5.14
C TYR A 33 -0.03 -2.72 6.38
N VAL A 34 -1.00 -1.91 6.81
CA VAL A 34 -0.87 -1.08 8.01
C VAL A 34 -0.63 -1.93 9.26
N ASP A 35 -1.31 -3.07 9.41
CA ASP A 35 -1.07 -4.00 10.51
C ASP A 35 0.39 -4.52 10.52
N ASN A 36 0.89 -4.95 9.35
CA ASN A 36 2.29 -5.35 9.20
C ASN A 36 3.27 -4.22 9.54
N TRP A 37 2.99 -3.01 9.05
CA TRP A 37 3.77 -1.79 9.28
C TRP A 37 3.82 -1.43 10.77
N LEU A 38 2.67 -1.46 11.45
CA LEU A 38 2.56 -1.22 12.89
C LEU A 38 3.35 -2.27 13.69
N ARG A 39 3.23 -3.54 13.34
CA ARG A 39 3.97 -4.63 13.99
C ARG A 39 5.48 -4.41 13.94
N VAL A 40 6.01 -4.00 12.79
CA VAL A 40 7.44 -3.75 12.61
C VAL A 40 7.88 -2.52 13.39
N LEU A 41 7.17 -1.40 13.24
CA LEU A 41 7.60 -0.10 13.77
C LEU A 41 7.28 0.10 15.24
N SER A 42 6.23 -0.49 15.78
CA SER A 42 5.96 -0.46 17.21
C SER A 42 7.05 -1.20 18.01
N ASN A 43 7.67 -2.24 17.42
CA ASN A 43 8.82 -2.93 18.00
C ASN A 43 10.15 -2.18 17.79
N ALA A 44 10.23 -1.23 16.86
CA ALA A 44 11.45 -0.51 16.56
C ALA A 44 11.79 0.50 17.67
N LYS A 45 12.99 0.40 18.25
CA LYS A 45 13.44 1.29 19.35
C LYS A 45 13.55 2.76 18.91
N PHE A 46 13.92 2.99 17.65
CA PHE A 46 14.12 4.33 17.11
C PHE A 46 12.81 5.09 16.83
N CYS A 47 11.70 4.39 16.60
CA CYS A 47 10.43 5.01 16.27
C CYS A 47 9.64 5.33 17.54
N SER A 48 9.27 6.60 17.75
CA SER A 48 8.46 7.04 18.89
C SER A 48 7.01 7.35 18.50
N ASN A 49 6.79 7.88 17.30
CA ASN A 49 5.46 8.23 16.80
C ASN A 49 5.19 7.51 15.48
N LEU A 50 3.97 6.96 15.35
CA LEU A 50 3.49 6.33 14.15
C LEU A 50 2.29 7.14 13.62
N ASN A 51 2.46 7.73 12.44
CA ASN A 51 1.48 8.62 11.83
C ASN A 51 0.87 7.94 10.61
N PHE A 52 -0.45 7.84 10.56
CA PHE A 52 -1.19 7.47 9.38
C PHE A 52 -2.01 8.68 8.91
N ILE A 53 -1.85 9.04 7.65
CA ILE A 53 -2.55 10.17 7.03
C ILE A 53 -3.48 9.60 5.98
N ASP A 54 -4.79 9.74 6.18
CA ASP A 54 -5.80 9.51 5.15
C ASP A 54 -6.25 10.86 4.60
N SER A 55 -5.76 11.17 3.40
CA SER A 55 -5.96 12.48 2.80
C SER A 55 -7.37 12.69 2.24
N MET A 56 -8.19 11.60 2.17
CA MET A 56 -9.56 11.61 1.64
C MET A 56 -10.40 10.53 2.35
N CYS A 57 -10.61 10.69 3.66
CA CYS A 57 -11.02 9.62 4.57
C CYS A 57 -12.47 9.13 4.44
N ASN A 58 -13.33 9.85 3.70
CA ASN A 58 -14.75 9.53 3.64
C ASN A 58 -15.46 9.66 5.02
N ALA A 59 -16.68 9.15 5.14
CA ALA A 59 -17.50 9.22 6.37
C ALA A 59 -17.10 8.22 7.47
N GLY A 60 -16.06 7.41 7.27
CA GLY A 60 -15.62 6.39 8.22
C GLY A 60 -16.34 5.05 8.08
N ILE A 61 -17.51 5.03 7.45
CA ILE A 61 -18.37 3.86 7.30
C ILE A 61 -19.06 3.87 5.95
N TYR A 62 -19.36 2.70 5.42
CA TYR A 62 -20.16 2.50 4.20
C TYR A 62 -21.62 2.16 4.54
N SER A 63 -22.49 2.23 3.54
CA SER A 63 -23.94 2.01 3.71
C SER A 63 -24.30 0.58 4.13
N ASP A 64 -23.41 -0.38 3.92
CA ASP A 64 -23.54 -1.78 4.38
C ASP A 64 -23.07 -1.98 5.84
N GLY A 65 -22.60 -0.93 6.51
CA GLY A 65 -22.10 -0.97 7.88
C GLY A 65 -20.62 -1.31 8.03
N ASP A 66 -19.91 -1.58 6.93
CA ASP A 66 -18.45 -1.81 6.98
C ASP A 66 -17.67 -0.50 7.15
N PHE A 67 -16.60 -0.57 7.90
CA PHE A 67 -15.73 0.58 8.16
C PHE A 67 -14.78 0.87 6.99
N CYS A 68 -14.50 2.16 6.77
CA CYS A 68 -13.49 2.61 5.80
C CYS A 68 -12.05 2.34 6.31
N THR A 69 -11.06 2.61 5.44
CA THR A 69 -9.64 2.42 5.76
C THR A 69 -9.22 3.18 7.02
N ALA A 70 -9.49 4.49 7.11
CA ALA A 70 -9.10 5.30 8.27
C ALA A 70 -9.68 4.79 9.58
N PHE A 71 -10.94 4.36 9.58
CA PHE A 71 -11.57 3.84 10.79
C PHE A 71 -10.97 2.49 11.22
N LYS A 72 -10.71 1.59 10.27
CA LYS A 72 -10.01 0.31 10.54
C LYS A 72 -8.59 0.53 11.05
N VAL A 73 -7.90 1.55 10.57
CA VAL A 73 -6.58 1.94 11.09
C VAL A 73 -6.69 2.43 12.53
N LEU A 74 -7.74 3.18 12.88
CA LEU A 74 -7.98 3.59 14.27
C LEU A 74 -8.20 2.39 15.20
N GLU A 75 -8.91 1.35 14.74
CA GLU A 75 -9.04 0.08 15.47
C GLU A 75 -7.69 -0.62 15.68
N LEU A 76 -6.85 -0.66 14.65
CA LEU A 76 -5.49 -1.18 14.79
C LEU A 76 -4.66 -0.34 15.77
N PHE A 77 -4.69 0.98 15.67
CA PHE A 77 -4.00 1.87 16.59
C PHE A 77 -4.39 1.60 18.05
N LYS A 78 -5.68 1.42 18.31
CA LYS A 78 -6.15 1.06 19.65
C LYS A 78 -5.50 -0.22 20.18
N ASN A 79 -5.43 -1.27 19.37
CA ASN A 79 -4.84 -2.53 19.75
C ASN A 79 -3.34 -2.40 20.04
N TYR A 80 -2.61 -1.70 19.15
CA TYR A 80 -1.18 -1.47 19.32
C TYR A 80 -0.86 -0.49 20.47
N ALA A 81 -1.69 0.51 20.70
CA ALA A 81 -1.53 1.49 21.78
C ALA A 81 -1.57 0.84 23.17
N TYR A 82 -2.41 -0.17 23.37
CA TYR A 82 -2.41 -0.96 24.59
C TYR A 82 -1.16 -1.84 24.74
N GLN A 83 -0.66 -2.40 23.65
CA GLN A 83 0.55 -3.26 23.66
C GLN A 83 1.84 -2.45 23.81
N TYR A 84 1.86 -1.23 23.29
CA TYR A 84 3.03 -0.34 23.26
C TYR A 84 2.70 1.04 23.80
N PRO A 85 2.42 1.18 25.11
CA PRO A 85 1.96 2.45 25.72
C PRO A 85 2.99 3.58 25.62
N GLN A 86 4.27 3.26 25.37
CA GLN A 86 5.35 4.24 25.19
C GLN A 86 5.39 4.85 23.78
N LYS A 87 4.60 4.32 22.84
CA LYS A 87 4.49 4.84 21.46
C LYS A 87 3.31 5.79 21.36
N LYS A 88 3.40 6.76 20.47
CA LYS A 88 2.29 7.63 20.09
C LYS A 88 1.76 7.21 18.72
N TYR A 89 0.45 7.15 18.57
CA TYR A 89 -0.25 6.83 17.35
C TYR A 89 -1.09 8.03 16.93
N SER A 90 -0.83 8.56 15.75
CA SER A 90 -1.53 9.76 15.27
C SER A 90 -2.25 9.45 13.96
N LEU A 91 -3.57 9.57 13.98
CA LEU A 91 -4.41 9.46 12.80
C LEU A 91 -4.77 10.86 12.31
N TYR A 92 -4.34 11.16 11.10
CA TYR A 92 -4.66 12.39 10.39
C TYR A 92 -5.71 12.07 9.34
N ILE A 93 -6.89 12.66 9.45
CA ILE A 93 -7.96 12.50 8.48
C ILE A 93 -8.31 13.83 7.84
N ASN A 94 -8.59 13.79 6.55
CA ASN A 94 -9.07 14.92 5.77
C ASN A 94 -10.20 14.50 4.86
N ASP A 95 -11.19 15.34 4.72
CA ASP A 95 -12.23 15.25 3.67
C ASP A 95 -12.73 16.65 3.34
N VAL A 96 -13.02 16.91 2.07
CA VAL A 96 -13.59 18.18 1.64
C VAL A 96 -14.99 18.41 2.21
N SER A 97 -15.71 17.36 2.59
CA SER A 97 -17.03 17.41 3.19
C SER A 97 -16.96 17.42 4.72
N GLN A 98 -17.29 18.54 5.32
CA GLN A 98 -17.42 18.66 6.78
C GLN A 98 -18.48 17.68 7.33
N ASP A 99 -19.53 17.41 6.59
CA ASP A 99 -20.57 16.47 7.03
C ASP A 99 -20.03 15.03 7.12
N ARG A 100 -19.18 14.60 6.19
CA ARG A 100 -18.49 13.31 6.29
C ARG A 100 -17.61 13.23 7.54
N LEU A 101 -16.86 14.27 7.84
CA LEU A 101 -16.04 14.35 9.05
C LEU A 101 -16.89 14.34 10.35
N ASN A 102 -18.08 14.93 10.32
CA ASN A 102 -19.03 14.89 11.42
C ASN A 102 -19.55 13.47 11.64
N VAL A 103 -19.88 12.74 10.55
CA VAL A 103 -20.26 11.32 10.63
C VAL A 103 -19.13 10.48 11.19
N PHE A 104 -17.89 10.67 10.70
CA PHE A 104 -16.71 9.97 11.20
C PHE A 104 -16.52 10.22 12.70
N THR A 105 -16.62 11.47 13.13
CA THR A 105 -16.49 11.83 14.56
C THR A 105 -17.54 11.14 15.40
N LYS A 106 -18.80 11.17 14.96
CA LYS A 106 -19.89 10.51 15.69
C LYS A 106 -19.72 8.99 15.74
N LEU A 107 -19.22 8.39 14.66
CA LEU A 107 -18.89 6.98 14.63
C LEU A 107 -17.80 6.62 15.67
N VAL A 108 -16.75 7.45 15.79
CA VAL A 108 -15.70 7.27 16.82
C VAL A 108 -16.31 7.31 18.23
N GLU A 109 -17.21 8.25 18.52
CA GLU A 109 -17.91 8.34 19.80
C GLU A 109 -18.75 7.09 20.09
N ILE A 110 -19.52 6.59 19.10
CA ILE A 110 -20.37 5.40 19.24
C ILE A 110 -19.52 4.15 19.50
N VAL A 111 -18.44 3.96 18.75
CA VAL A 111 -17.65 2.71 18.81
C VAL A 111 -16.67 2.71 19.98
N PHE A 112 -16.02 3.83 20.21
CA PHE A 112 -14.94 3.91 21.21
C PHE A 112 -15.36 4.65 22.50
N GLY A 113 -16.16 5.72 22.41
CA GLY A 113 -16.44 6.58 23.56
C GLY A 113 -15.15 7.05 24.23
N ASP A 114 -15.06 6.90 25.52
CA ASP A 114 -13.87 7.25 26.33
C ASP A 114 -12.80 6.14 26.37
N ARG A 115 -12.94 5.10 25.54
CA ARG A 115 -12.06 3.93 25.54
C ARG A 115 -10.86 4.01 24.59
N LEU A 116 -10.64 5.16 23.94
CA LEU A 116 -9.41 5.36 23.18
C LEU A 116 -8.25 5.62 24.15
N PRO A 117 -7.12 4.89 24.03
CA PRO A 117 -5.92 5.16 24.82
C PRO A 117 -5.39 6.60 24.64
N ASN A 118 -4.85 7.18 25.70
CA ASN A 118 -4.35 8.57 25.70
C ASN A 118 -3.16 8.80 24.75
N ASN A 119 -2.48 7.74 24.33
CA ASN A 119 -1.40 7.78 23.34
C ASN A 119 -1.88 7.71 21.89
N ILE A 120 -3.19 7.76 21.64
CA ILE A 120 -3.79 7.95 20.31
C ILE A 120 -4.27 9.38 20.17
N VAL A 121 -3.94 10.01 19.04
CA VAL A 121 -4.41 11.36 18.71
C VAL A 121 -5.08 11.32 17.32
N LEU A 122 -6.28 11.89 17.24
CA LEU A 122 -7.03 12.05 16.00
C LEU A 122 -7.00 13.54 15.59
N TYR A 123 -6.38 13.82 14.44
CA TYR A 123 -6.36 15.14 13.80
C TYR A 123 -7.35 15.15 12.64
N LYS A 124 -8.23 16.15 12.62
CA LYS A 124 -9.28 16.31 11.61
C LYS A 124 -9.05 17.57 10.80
N ASN A 125 -9.14 17.48 9.49
CA ASN A 125 -9.06 18.62 8.57
C ASN A 125 -10.20 18.58 7.57
N ASN A 126 -10.68 19.76 7.18
CA ASN A 126 -11.70 19.94 6.18
C ASN A 126 -11.17 20.86 5.07
N ASN A 127 -10.38 20.29 4.18
CA ASN A 127 -9.75 21.01 3.07
C ASN A 127 -9.82 20.18 1.78
N ASP A 128 -9.65 20.84 0.64
CA ASP A 128 -9.23 20.15 -0.58
C ASP A 128 -7.94 19.36 -0.30
N VAL A 129 -7.75 18.23 -0.96
CA VAL A 129 -6.62 17.34 -0.71
C VAL A 129 -5.27 18.02 -1.01
N ASN A 130 -5.21 18.85 -2.06
CA ASN A 130 -3.98 19.55 -2.44
C ASN A 130 -3.63 20.65 -1.44
N ASP A 131 -4.62 21.39 -0.95
CA ASP A 131 -4.46 22.38 0.11
C ASP A 131 -4.03 21.71 1.41
N TYR A 132 -4.65 20.60 1.75
CA TYR A 132 -4.27 19.82 2.93
C TYR A 132 -2.82 19.34 2.88
N LEU A 133 -2.40 18.73 1.77
CA LEU A 133 -1.02 18.30 1.60
C LEU A 133 -0.05 19.49 1.63
N ASN A 134 -0.41 20.64 1.08
CA ASN A 134 0.38 21.87 1.18
C ASN A 134 0.50 22.35 2.62
N ILE A 135 -0.61 22.37 3.39
CA ILE A 135 -0.59 22.73 4.82
C ILE A 135 0.35 21.81 5.59
N LEU A 136 0.29 20.50 5.36
CA LEU A 136 1.21 19.56 6.01
C LEU A 136 2.67 19.85 5.64
N THR A 137 2.96 20.22 4.40
CA THR A 137 4.33 20.54 3.95
C THR A 137 4.88 21.87 4.47
N THR A 138 4.05 22.77 4.97
CA THR A 138 4.54 24.02 5.59
C THR A 138 5.14 23.82 6.98
N ASN A 139 4.82 22.70 7.66
CA ASN A 139 5.35 22.39 8.99
C ASN A 139 6.67 21.61 8.90
N ASP A 140 7.78 22.20 9.32
CA ASP A 140 9.12 21.65 9.14
C ASP A 140 9.40 20.38 9.96
N ASN A 141 8.72 20.18 11.09
CA ASN A 141 9.05 19.10 12.04
C ASN A 141 7.96 18.04 12.23
N LEU A 142 6.86 18.13 11.48
CA LEU A 142 5.68 17.32 11.78
C LEU A 142 5.94 15.81 11.61
N PHE A 143 6.61 15.41 10.52
CA PHE A 143 6.84 14.01 10.18
C PHE A 143 8.33 13.64 10.06
N THR A 144 9.19 14.36 10.76
CA THR A 144 10.63 14.10 10.76
C THR A 144 11.00 12.94 11.70
N TYR A 145 12.19 12.37 11.48
CA TYR A 145 12.75 11.37 12.41
C TYR A 145 12.70 11.86 13.87
N PRO A 146 12.28 11.07 14.85
CA PRO A 146 12.11 9.60 14.78
C PRO A 146 10.66 9.14 14.50
N ASN A 147 9.89 9.91 13.76
CA ASN A 147 8.51 9.58 13.42
C ASN A 147 8.46 8.71 12.16
N ALA A 148 7.57 7.73 12.16
CA ALA A 148 7.24 6.96 10.97
C ALA A 148 5.90 7.46 10.41
N THR A 149 5.84 7.69 9.11
CA THR A 149 4.66 8.26 8.46
C THR A 149 4.27 7.45 7.24
N LEU A 150 2.99 7.11 7.16
CA LEU A 150 2.36 6.49 6.01
C LEU A 150 1.25 7.41 5.50
N LEU A 151 1.39 7.89 4.27
CA LEU A 151 0.38 8.67 3.58
C LEU A 151 -0.45 7.76 2.67
N TYR A 152 -1.76 7.78 2.86
CA TYR A 152 -2.75 7.12 2.03
C TYR A 152 -3.53 8.15 1.21
N VAL A 153 -3.52 7.99 -0.11
CA VAL A 153 -4.16 8.88 -1.08
C VAL A 153 -5.09 8.05 -1.96
N ASP A 154 -6.40 8.22 -1.75
CA ASP A 154 -7.44 7.44 -2.42
C ASP A 154 -8.48 8.36 -3.10
N PRO A 155 -8.12 9.01 -4.22
CA PRO A 155 -9.00 9.91 -4.91
C PRO A 155 -10.20 9.18 -5.55
N TYR A 156 -11.24 9.93 -5.89
CA TYR A 156 -12.38 9.44 -6.66
C TYR A 156 -12.09 9.40 -8.18
N ASP A 157 -11.23 10.30 -8.65
CA ASP A 157 -10.77 10.37 -10.03
C ASP A 157 -9.32 10.88 -10.08
N PHE A 158 -8.71 10.80 -11.27
CA PHE A 158 -7.31 11.20 -11.46
C PHE A 158 -7.08 12.70 -11.24
N ARG A 159 -8.06 13.55 -11.53
CA ARG A 159 -7.93 15.03 -11.46
C ARG A 159 -7.84 15.57 -10.05
N THR A 160 -8.29 14.79 -9.08
CA THR A 160 -8.42 15.22 -7.68
C THR A 160 -7.08 15.53 -7.03
N VAL A 161 -6.02 14.80 -7.38
CA VAL A 161 -4.71 14.92 -6.71
C VAL A 161 -3.66 15.42 -7.68
N HIS A 162 -3.03 16.54 -7.35
CA HIS A 162 -1.94 17.11 -8.16
C HIS A 162 -0.61 16.42 -7.83
N ILE A 163 -0.01 15.79 -8.83
CA ILE A 163 1.27 15.08 -8.68
C ILE A 163 2.38 15.98 -8.13
N PRO A 164 2.53 17.26 -8.56
CA PRO A 164 3.54 18.15 -7.97
C PRO A 164 3.33 18.41 -6.47
N THR A 165 2.09 18.43 -6.00
CA THR A 165 1.79 18.59 -4.56
C THR A 165 2.22 17.35 -3.78
N LEU A 166 1.89 16.18 -4.30
CA LEU A 166 2.30 14.90 -3.71
C LEU A 166 3.84 14.75 -3.74
N ARG A 167 4.50 15.19 -4.82
CA ARG A 167 5.95 15.25 -4.92
C ARG A 167 6.58 16.10 -3.82
N ARG A 168 6.06 17.33 -3.58
CA ARG A 168 6.57 18.20 -2.50
C ARG A 168 6.49 17.53 -1.14
N PHE A 169 5.40 16.79 -0.86
CA PHE A 169 5.27 16.01 0.36
C PHE A 169 6.35 14.92 0.45
N ALA A 170 6.54 14.14 -0.62
CA ALA A 170 7.56 13.08 -0.69
C ALA A 170 9.00 13.61 -0.59
N GLU A 171 9.28 14.80 -1.13
CA GLU A 171 10.59 15.48 -1.03
C GLU A 171 10.89 15.91 0.40
N LYS A 172 9.86 16.37 1.12
CA LYS A 172 10.04 16.93 2.46
C LYS A 172 10.19 15.84 3.52
N TYR A 173 9.43 14.78 3.46
CA TYR A 173 9.30 13.82 4.55
C TYR A 173 9.87 12.44 4.22
N TYR A 174 10.48 11.81 5.23
CA TYR A 174 10.79 10.38 5.18
C TYR A 174 9.51 9.61 5.49
N CYS A 175 8.79 9.23 4.45
CA CYS A 175 7.47 8.60 4.57
C CYS A 175 7.32 7.45 3.59
N GLU A 176 6.24 6.69 3.76
CA GLU A 176 5.73 5.73 2.78
C GLU A 176 4.44 6.29 2.19
N ILE A 177 4.15 5.97 0.93
CA ILE A 177 2.97 6.46 0.23
C ILE A 177 2.24 5.29 -0.40
N ILE A 178 0.94 5.20 -0.17
CA ILE A 178 0.00 4.37 -0.92
C ILE A 178 -0.89 5.32 -1.71
N PHE A 179 -0.79 5.28 -3.03
CA PHE A 179 -1.53 6.16 -3.92
C PHE A 179 -2.35 5.36 -4.93
N ASN A 180 -3.65 5.60 -4.96
CA ASN A 180 -4.57 4.99 -5.90
C ASN A 180 -4.64 5.81 -7.19
N VAL A 181 -4.06 5.30 -8.28
CA VAL A 181 -3.95 5.99 -9.58
C VAL A 181 -5.02 5.48 -10.53
N PHE A 182 -6.00 6.32 -10.86
CA PHE A 182 -7.07 6.01 -11.81
C PHE A 182 -6.58 6.08 -13.26
N THR A 183 -5.82 5.08 -13.68
CA THR A 183 -5.22 4.96 -15.03
C THR A 183 -6.28 4.96 -16.14
N SER A 184 -7.42 4.31 -15.92
CA SER A 184 -8.51 4.27 -16.90
C SER A 184 -9.20 5.63 -17.09
N ASP A 185 -9.29 6.44 -16.04
CA ASP A 185 -9.86 7.80 -16.13
C ASP A 185 -8.91 8.71 -16.91
N PHE A 186 -7.61 8.64 -16.63
CA PHE A 186 -6.60 9.35 -17.39
C PHE A 186 -6.66 9.03 -18.90
N VAL A 187 -6.64 7.76 -19.28
CA VAL A 187 -6.63 7.36 -20.69
C VAL A 187 -7.88 7.84 -21.44
N ARG A 188 -9.05 7.79 -20.79
CA ARG A 188 -10.30 8.25 -21.41
C ARG A 188 -10.39 9.77 -21.55
N ASN A 189 -9.83 10.51 -20.60
CA ASN A 189 -10.02 11.95 -20.45
C ASN A 189 -8.72 12.76 -20.56
N LYS A 190 -7.65 12.21 -21.16
CA LYS A 190 -6.32 12.83 -21.24
C LYS A 190 -6.26 14.26 -21.79
N MET A 191 -7.27 14.66 -22.57
CA MET A 191 -7.38 16.02 -23.10
C MET A 191 -8.09 17.00 -22.14
N ASP A 192 -8.65 16.51 -21.03
CA ASP A 192 -9.32 17.32 -20.01
C ASP A 192 -8.32 18.26 -19.34
N LYS A 193 -8.73 19.52 -19.14
CA LYS A 193 -7.87 20.54 -18.51
C LYS A 193 -7.51 20.19 -17.06
N GLY A 194 -8.43 19.53 -16.33
CA GLY A 194 -8.20 19.10 -14.95
C GLY A 194 -7.13 18.01 -14.88
N ILE A 195 -7.11 17.08 -15.84
CA ILE A 195 -6.06 16.05 -15.94
C ILE A 195 -4.69 16.69 -16.22
N LYS A 196 -4.64 17.63 -17.18
CA LYS A 196 -3.40 18.37 -17.46
C LYS A 196 -2.90 19.15 -16.23
N ALA A 197 -3.82 19.79 -15.50
CA ALA A 197 -3.47 20.48 -14.26
C ALA A 197 -2.96 19.52 -13.18
N ALA A 198 -3.52 18.30 -13.08
CA ALA A 198 -3.09 17.31 -12.09
C ALA A 198 -1.65 16.80 -12.29
N ILE A 199 -1.15 16.81 -13.54
CA ILE A 199 0.23 16.42 -13.86
C ILE A 199 1.18 17.62 -13.99
N ASP A 200 0.67 18.86 -13.96
CA ASP A 200 1.42 20.13 -14.16
C ASP A 200 2.21 20.12 -15.46
N ASP A 201 1.58 19.64 -16.54
CA ASP A 201 2.36 19.34 -17.72
C ASP A 201 1.80 19.91 -19.02
N ASP A 202 2.27 21.11 -19.34
CA ASP A 202 2.28 21.61 -20.71
C ASP A 202 3.48 21.07 -21.55
N LYS A 203 4.35 20.25 -20.94
CA LYS A 203 5.68 19.90 -21.51
C LYS A 203 5.88 18.44 -21.84
N VAL A 204 5.13 17.49 -21.25
CA VAL A 204 5.29 16.04 -21.50
C VAL A 204 4.04 15.46 -22.14
N ALA A 205 4.14 14.92 -23.33
CA ALA A 205 3.04 14.24 -23.99
C ALA A 205 2.88 12.83 -23.42
N ILE A 206 2.02 12.66 -22.41
CA ILE A 206 1.64 11.35 -21.85
C ILE A 206 0.42 10.83 -22.61
N ASN A 207 0.56 9.70 -23.27
CA ASN A 207 -0.47 9.13 -24.15
C ASN A 207 -1.02 7.79 -23.66
N THR A 208 -0.22 7.02 -22.93
CA THR A 208 -0.55 5.68 -22.46
C THR A 208 -0.59 5.62 -20.94
N LYS A 209 -1.18 4.56 -20.38
CA LYS A 209 -1.18 4.32 -18.93
C LYS A 209 0.22 4.01 -18.41
N GLU A 210 1.03 3.33 -19.19
CA GLU A 210 2.42 2.99 -18.88
C GLU A 210 3.25 4.28 -18.74
N GLU A 211 3.16 5.17 -19.71
CA GLU A 211 3.81 6.49 -19.66
C GLU A 211 3.36 7.31 -18.44
N LEU A 212 2.06 7.25 -18.08
CA LEU A 212 1.54 7.91 -16.88
C LEU A 212 2.17 7.34 -15.61
N VAL A 213 2.21 6.02 -15.49
CA VAL A 213 2.76 5.34 -14.32
C VAL A 213 4.25 5.61 -14.19
N ASP A 214 4.98 5.60 -15.30
CA ASP A 214 6.42 5.94 -15.34
C ASP A 214 6.64 7.40 -14.96
N TYR A 215 5.82 8.32 -15.48
CA TYR A 215 5.85 9.72 -15.11
C TYR A 215 5.63 9.90 -13.60
N ILE A 216 4.54 9.38 -13.04
CA ILE A 216 4.25 9.49 -11.61
C ILE A 216 5.38 8.88 -10.78
N THR A 217 5.88 7.71 -11.19
CA THR A 217 7.00 7.04 -10.52
C THR A 217 8.22 7.94 -10.51
N SER A 218 8.57 8.57 -11.64
CA SER A 218 9.71 9.48 -11.75
C SER A 218 9.54 10.73 -10.87
N GLN A 219 8.31 11.27 -10.80
CA GLN A 219 8.00 12.44 -9.97
C GLN A 219 8.06 12.13 -8.47
N LEU A 220 7.63 10.94 -8.06
CA LEU A 220 7.54 10.56 -6.63
C LEU A 220 8.79 9.82 -6.12
N LYS A 221 9.62 9.27 -7.01
CA LYS A 221 10.90 8.63 -6.67
C LYS A 221 11.98 9.67 -6.40
N VAL A 222 11.72 10.54 -5.45
CA VAL A 222 12.58 11.66 -5.06
C VAL A 222 13.22 11.39 -3.72
N ASN A 223 14.34 12.08 -3.44
CA ASN A 223 15.04 12.04 -2.18
C ASN A 223 15.41 10.59 -1.74
N ARG A 224 14.78 10.10 -0.67
CA ARG A 224 15.00 8.76 -0.09
C ARG A 224 14.02 7.71 -0.57
N MET A 225 13.06 8.07 -1.41
CA MET A 225 12.06 7.16 -1.94
C MET A 225 12.66 6.24 -3.00
N LYS A 226 13.17 5.07 -2.58
CA LYS A 226 13.96 4.18 -3.43
C LYS A 226 13.15 3.13 -4.15
N TYR A 227 12.11 2.61 -3.50
CA TYR A 227 11.37 1.44 -3.96
C TYR A 227 9.95 1.83 -4.34
N THR A 228 9.51 1.32 -5.47
CA THR A 228 8.13 1.46 -5.95
C THR A 228 7.59 0.09 -6.30
N PHE A 229 6.30 -0.10 -6.08
CA PHE A 229 5.59 -1.28 -6.56
C PHE A 229 4.17 -0.89 -6.94
N GLN A 230 3.64 -1.52 -8.00
CA GLN A 230 2.31 -1.26 -8.52
C GLN A 230 1.50 -2.55 -8.49
N TYR A 231 0.21 -2.42 -8.16
CA TYR A 231 -0.72 -3.53 -8.16
C TYR A 231 -2.03 -3.12 -8.85
N GLU A 232 -2.40 -3.87 -9.89
CA GLU A 232 -3.53 -3.53 -10.75
C GLU A 232 -4.85 -4.03 -10.18
N PHE A 233 -5.89 -3.22 -10.36
CA PHE A 233 -7.27 -3.60 -10.15
C PHE A 233 -8.01 -3.56 -11.49
N ARG A 234 -8.65 -4.67 -11.85
CA ARG A 234 -9.36 -4.86 -13.12
C ARG A 234 -10.83 -5.15 -12.90
N ILE A 235 -11.67 -4.68 -13.80
CA ILE A 235 -13.09 -5.07 -13.85
C ILE A 235 -13.24 -6.50 -14.39
N SER A 236 -14.46 -7.05 -14.32
CA SER A 236 -14.76 -8.43 -14.76
C SER A 236 -14.40 -8.72 -16.22
N THR A 237 -14.38 -7.72 -17.09
CA THR A 237 -13.95 -7.81 -18.50
C THR A 237 -12.43 -7.75 -18.69
N ASN A 238 -11.66 -7.82 -17.61
CA ASN A 238 -10.19 -7.75 -17.60
C ASN A 238 -9.60 -6.38 -18.00
N VAL A 239 -10.43 -5.34 -18.10
CA VAL A 239 -9.96 -3.98 -18.31
C VAL A 239 -9.46 -3.41 -16.98
N GLU A 240 -8.26 -2.83 -16.98
CA GLU A 240 -7.72 -2.13 -15.82
C GLU A 240 -8.58 -0.92 -15.47
N LEU A 241 -8.86 -0.76 -14.19
CA LEU A 241 -9.60 0.40 -13.68
C LEU A 241 -8.65 1.40 -13.02
N TYR A 242 -7.78 0.92 -12.14
CA TYR A 242 -6.78 1.72 -11.45
C TYR A 242 -5.62 0.84 -10.99
N GLN A 243 -4.53 1.48 -10.61
CA GLN A 243 -3.40 0.84 -9.95
C GLN A 243 -3.20 1.42 -8.55
N ILE A 244 -2.90 0.58 -7.59
CA ILE A 244 -2.34 1.04 -6.32
C ILE A 244 -0.82 1.12 -6.49
N MET A 245 -0.30 2.33 -6.40
CA MET A 245 1.12 2.60 -6.39
C MET A 245 1.61 2.70 -4.94
N PHE A 246 2.60 1.91 -4.60
CA PHE A 246 3.26 1.94 -3.32
C PHE A 246 4.68 2.47 -3.48
N LEU A 247 5.06 3.40 -2.61
CA LEU A 247 6.39 3.98 -2.58
C LEU A 247 6.94 3.93 -1.15
N THR A 248 8.19 3.50 -1.01
CA THR A 248 8.84 3.37 0.30
C THR A 248 10.34 3.64 0.19
N PRO A 249 10.95 4.24 1.23
CA PRO A 249 12.41 4.35 1.33
C PRO A 249 13.07 3.04 1.78
N SER A 250 12.29 2.04 2.21
CA SER A 250 12.78 0.85 2.89
C SER A 250 12.47 -0.45 2.14
N PRO A 251 13.45 -1.34 1.89
CA PRO A 251 13.19 -2.66 1.34
C PRO A 251 12.29 -3.49 2.28
N LYS A 252 12.34 -3.23 3.59
CA LYS A 252 11.44 -3.87 4.56
C LYS A 252 9.99 -3.46 4.37
N GLY A 253 9.72 -2.17 4.08
CA GLY A 253 8.39 -1.70 3.72
C GLY A 253 7.84 -2.44 2.51
N LEU A 254 8.67 -2.58 1.46
CA LEU A 254 8.29 -3.33 0.27
C LEU A 254 8.03 -4.83 0.55
N ASP A 255 8.82 -5.45 1.40
CA ASP A 255 8.63 -6.86 1.82
C ASP A 255 7.30 -7.04 2.58
N GLU A 256 6.97 -6.13 3.51
CA GLU A 256 5.68 -6.17 4.22
C GLU A 256 4.49 -5.89 3.30
N LEU A 257 4.67 -5.06 2.27
CA LEU A 257 3.68 -4.92 1.21
C LEU A 257 3.42 -6.24 0.50
N LYS A 258 4.50 -6.96 0.10
CA LYS A 258 4.38 -8.29 -0.52
C LYS A 258 3.68 -9.28 0.40
N ASN A 259 3.95 -9.25 1.71
CA ASN A 259 3.22 -10.07 2.68
C ASN A 259 1.71 -9.76 2.63
N ALA A 260 1.32 -8.49 2.62
CA ALA A 260 -0.09 -8.10 2.54
C ALA A 260 -0.76 -8.52 1.21
N LEU A 261 -0.03 -8.41 0.08
CA LEU A 261 -0.49 -8.85 -1.24
C LEU A 261 -0.70 -10.37 -1.28
N TRP A 262 0.26 -11.16 -0.79
CA TRP A 262 0.13 -12.62 -0.72
C TRP A 262 -1.00 -13.06 0.19
N ASP A 263 -1.18 -12.41 1.34
CA ASP A 263 -2.26 -12.71 2.28
C ASP A 263 -3.64 -12.41 1.66
N THR A 264 -3.74 -11.33 0.87
CA THR A 264 -5.02 -10.87 0.31
C THR A 264 -5.34 -11.50 -1.04
N PHE A 265 -4.35 -11.60 -1.95
CA PHE A 265 -4.56 -11.96 -3.35
C PHE A 265 -3.87 -13.25 -3.78
N LYS A 266 -3.28 -14.00 -2.84
CA LYS A 266 -2.68 -15.33 -3.07
C LYS A 266 -1.66 -15.34 -4.21
N GLY A 267 -0.85 -14.28 -4.32
CA GLY A 267 0.19 -14.15 -5.34
C GLY A 267 -0.32 -13.79 -6.73
N SER A 268 -1.58 -13.43 -6.92
CA SER A 268 -2.04 -12.88 -8.19
C SER A 268 -1.34 -11.56 -8.53
N LEU A 269 -1.03 -11.31 -9.80
CA LEU A 269 -0.43 -10.06 -10.28
C LEU A 269 -1.40 -8.89 -10.29
N PHE A 270 -2.68 -9.18 -10.32
CA PHE A 270 -3.76 -8.20 -10.31
C PHE A 270 -5.00 -8.79 -9.63
N HIS A 271 -5.86 -7.92 -9.12
CA HIS A 271 -7.20 -8.30 -8.69
C HIS A 271 -8.21 -8.02 -9.80
N ARG A 272 -9.06 -9.00 -10.11
CA ARG A 272 -10.18 -8.86 -11.05
C ARG A 272 -11.49 -9.14 -10.33
N ASN A 273 -12.48 -8.25 -10.48
CA ASN A 273 -13.82 -8.48 -9.97
C ASN A 273 -14.41 -9.78 -10.55
N HIS A 274 -15.08 -10.53 -9.71
CA HIS A 274 -15.87 -11.67 -10.19
C HIS A 274 -17.02 -11.15 -11.08
N LYS A 275 -17.33 -11.85 -12.17
CA LYS A 275 -18.63 -11.69 -12.81
C LYS A 275 -19.69 -12.07 -11.78
N GLN A 276 -20.76 -11.30 -11.66
CA GLN A 276 -21.97 -11.77 -11.02
C GLN A 276 -22.53 -12.90 -11.90
N GLU A 277 -21.98 -14.09 -11.77
CA GLU A 277 -22.56 -15.28 -12.35
C GLU A 277 -23.75 -15.68 -11.47
N ASN A 278 -24.93 -15.73 -12.07
CA ASN A 278 -26.09 -16.34 -11.46
C ASN A 278 -25.69 -17.68 -10.85
N ASN A 279 -26.09 -17.90 -9.60
CA ASN A 279 -25.69 -18.88 -8.59
C ASN A 279 -25.74 -20.38 -8.96
N ASN A 280 -25.42 -20.83 -10.16
CA ASN A 280 -25.63 -22.23 -10.52
C ASN A 280 -24.42 -23.07 -10.89
N ASN A 281 -23.18 -22.60 -10.87
CA ASN A 281 -22.03 -23.47 -11.17
C ASN A 281 -20.71 -22.98 -10.52
N ILE A 282 -20.64 -22.93 -9.19
CA ILE A 282 -19.35 -22.84 -8.49
C ILE A 282 -19.02 -24.21 -7.91
N GLN A 283 -18.61 -25.13 -8.75
CA GLN A 283 -17.72 -26.22 -8.36
C GLN A 283 -16.27 -25.76 -8.58
N MET A 284 -15.80 -24.80 -7.81
CA MET A 284 -14.37 -24.59 -7.65
C MET A 284 -13.80 -25.71 -6.77
N SER A 285 -13.07 -26.63 -7.37
CA SER A 285 -12.40 -27.69 -6.63
C SER A 285 -11.37 -27.07 -5.69
N LEU A 286 -11.45 -27.36 -4.41
CA LEU A 286 -10.47 -26.97 -3.38
C LEU A 286 -9.01 -27.40 -3.72
N PHE A 287 -8.83 -28.32 -4.64
CA PHE A 287 -7.54 -28.81 -5.13
C PHE A 287 -6.87 -27.86 -6.16
N SER A 288 -7.64 -27.07 -6.92
CA SER A 288 -7.12 -26.17 -7.95
C SER A 288 -6.44 -24.92 -7.36
N GLU A 289 -6.92 -24.40 -6.24
CA GLU A 289 -6.41 -23.12 -5.70
C GLU A 289 -4.98 -23.24 -5.12
N LYS A 290 -4.66 -24.36 -4.45
CA LYS A 290 -3.30 -24.59 -3.92
C LYS A 290 -2.30 -24.84 -5.05
N ASP A 291 -2.69 -25.58 -6.07
CA ASP A 291 -1.85 -25.87 -7.22
C ASP A 291 -1.56 -24.59 -8.02
N ASP A 292 -2.56 -23.75 -8.22
CA ASP A 292 -2.44 -22.45 -8.87
C ASP A 292 -1.47 -21.50 -8.11
N ILE A 293 -1.53 -21.49 -6.77
CA ILE A 293 -0.63 -20.68 -5.94
C ILE A 293 0.82 -21.16 -6.09
N GLN A 294 1.05 -22.46 -6.06
CA GLN A 294 2.38 -23.05 -6.21
C GLN A 294 2.93 -22.84 -7.63
N GLU A 295 2.11 -22.94 -8.64
CA GLU A 295 2.49 -22.68 -10.02
C GLU A 295 2.89 -21.22 -10.23
N ARG A 296 2.11 -20.27 -9.72
CA ARG A 296 2.46 -18.84 -9.72
C ARG A 296 3.80 -18.58 -9.03
N LEU A 297 3.98 -19.16 -7.85
CA LEU A 297 5.24 -19.01 -7.10
C LEU A 297 6.44 -19.53 -7.90
N LYS A 298 6.32 -20.71 -8.51
CA LYS A 298 7.35 -21.28 -9.41
C LYS A 298 7.63 -20.37 -10.60
N GLY A 299 6.58 -19.79 -11.21
CA GLY A 299 6.72 -18.82 -12.29
C GLY A 299 7.58 -17.63 -11.88
N TYR A 300 7.24 -16.96 -10.78
CA TYR A 300 8.01 -15.81 -10.26
C TYR A 300 9.46 -16.16 -9.88
N VAL A 301 9.67 -17.34 -9.32
CA VAL A 301 11.03 -17.82 -9.02
C VAL A 301 11.84 -18.01 -10.29
N ASN A 302 11.26 -18.61 -11.34
CA ASN A 302 11.94 -18.80 -12.62
C ASN A 302 12.25 -17.48 -13.32
N GLU A 303 11.32 -16.53 -13.30
CA GLU A 303 11.55 -15.18 -13.82
C GLU A 303 12.69 -14.48 -13.07
N ALA A 304 12.70 -14.55 -11.74
CA ALA A 304 13.75 -13.98 -10.91
C ALA A 304 15.11 -14.61 -11.16
N LYS A 305 15.19 -15.95 -11.33
CA LYS A 305 16.42 -16.67 -11.70
C LYS A 305 16.94 -16.20 -13.04
N ASN A 306 16.07 -16.14 -14.04
CA ASN A 306 16.44 -15.70 -15.37
C ASN A 306 16.94 -14.25 -15.36
N TYR A 307 16.27 -13.37 -14.63
CA TYR A 307 16.68 -11.99 -14.47
C TYR A 307 18.07 -11.86 -13.84
N LEU A 308 18.33 -12.59 -12.74
CA LEU A 308 19.64 -12.60 -12.08
C LEU A 308 20.72 -13.15 -13.03
N LYS A 309 20.46 -14.25 -13.73
CA LYS A 309 21.40 -14.84 -14.67
C LYS A 309 21.74 -13.92 -15.84
N LEU A 310 20.75 -13.21 -16.40
CA LEU A 310 20.95 -12.32 -17.54
C LEU A 310 21.71 -11.04 -17.15
N ASN A 311 21.44 -10.47 -15.98
CA ASN A 311 21.91 -9.13 -15.62
C ASN A 311 23.08 -9.13 -14.63
N TYR A 312 23.28 -10.26 -13.88
CA TYR A 312 24.22 -10.32 -12.76
C TYR A 312 25.14 -11.56 -12.84
N LYS A 313 25.24 -12.21 -13.99
CA LYS A 313 26.15 -13.34 -14.19
C LYS A 313 27.58 -12.98 -13.75
N ASP A 314 28.22 -13.88 -13.04
CA ASP A 314 29.56 -13.73 -12.45
C ASP A 314 29.71 -12.63 -11.39
N LYS A 315 28.61 -11.94 -11.02
CA LYS A 315 28.64 -10.95 -9.92
C LYS A 315 28.51 -11.65 -8.57
N ILE A 316 29.11 -11.01 -7.58
CA ILE A 316 29.00 -11.40 -6.17
C ILE A 316 28.02 -10.44 -5.51
N LEU A 317 26.94 -10.98 -4.99
CA LEU A 317 25.83 -10.24 -4.37
C LEU A 317 25.64 -10.69 -2.92
N SER A 318 25.32 -9.76 -2.04
CA SER A 318 24.80 -10.06 -0.72
C SER A 318 23.33 -10.49 -0.80
N TYR A 319 22.79 -11.05 0.27
CA TYR A 319 21.34 -11.29 0.38
C TYR A 319 20.54 -10.00 0.22
N GLU A 320 21.04 -8.91 0.79
CA GLU A 320 20.38 -7.60 0.71
C GLU A 320 20.35 -7.09 -0.74
N ASP A 321 21.47 -7.23 -1.48
CA ASP A 321 21.52 -6.89 -2.91
C ASP A 321 20.49 -7.70 -3.73
N ILE A 322 20.37 -9.00 -3.47
CA ILE A 322 19.38 -9.85 -4.16
C ILE A 322 17.95 -9.40 -3.82
N CYS A 323 17.67 -9.07 -2.56
CA CYS A 323 16.37 -8.54 -2.18
C CYS A 323 16.08 -7.18 -2.84
N ASP A 324 17.05 -6.27 -2.86
CA ASP A 324 16.92 -4.94 -3.47
C ASP A 324 16.67 -5.01 -4.99
N ILE A 325 17.22 -6.04 -5.65
CA ILE A 325 17.01 -6.30 -7.07
C ILE A 325 15.64 -6.94 -7.32
N ILE A 326 15.26 -7.97 -6.57
CA ILE A 326 14.11 -8.83 -6.90
C ILE A 326 12.80 -8.29 -6.33
N LEU A 327 12.78 -7.73 -5.11
CA LEU A 327 11.53 -7.25 -4.51
C LEU A 327 10.80 -6.20 -5.38
N PRO A 328 11.46 -5.22 -6.02
CA PRO A 328 10.75 -4.23 -6.84
C PRO A 328 10.11 -4.79 -8.12
N ILE A 329 10.68 -5.84 -8.69
CA ILE A 329 10.31 -6.33 -10.04
C ILE A 329 9.48 -7.62 -10.01
N SER A 330 9.22 -8.21 -8.84
CA SER A 330 8.57 -9.51 -8.71
C SER A 330 7.53 -9.52 -7.61
N MET A 331 6.59 -10.46 -7.67
CA MET A 331 5.68 -10.75 -6.54
C MET A 331 6.36 -11.53 -5.39
N LEU A 332 7.62 -11.92 -5.51
CA LEU A 332 8.34 -12.61 -4.45
C LEU A 332 8.50 -11.71 -3.21
N LYS A 333 8.37 -12.32 -2.04
CA LYS A 333 8.73 -11.73 -0.75
C LYS A 333 10.06 -12.32 -0.25
N SER A 334 10.66 -11.69 0.74
CA SER A 334 12.01 -12.07 1.23
C SER A 334 12.10 -13.55 1.63
N THR A 335 11.04 -14.12 2.21
CA THR A 335 10.98 -15.55 2.55
C THR A 335 10.96 -16.46 1.33
N HIS A 336 10.30 -16.05 0.22
CA HIS A 336 10.35 -16.77 -1.05
C HIS A 336 11.74 -16.69 -1.69
N ILE A 337 12.37 -15.51 -1.65
CA ILE A 337 13.74 -15.32 -2.16
C ILE A 337 14.70 -16.29 -1.47
N VAL A 338 14.62 -16.47 -0.14
CA VAL A 338 15.47 -17.41 0.58
C VAL A 338 15.14 -18.86 0.26
N ASN A 339 13.86 -19.24 0.41
CA ASN A 339 13.47 -20.65 0.45
C ASN A 339 13.28 -21.24 -0.94
N GLU A 340 12.79 -20.46 -1.90
CA GLU A 340 12.42 -20.94 -3.23
C GLU A 340 13.43 -20.51 -4.32
N LEU A 341 14.17 -19.41 -4.11
CA LEU A 341 15.16 -18.93 -5.07
C LEU A 341 16.58 -19.32 -4.66
N ILE A 342 17.09 -18.78 -3.54
CA ILE A 342 18.52 -18.94 -3.16
C ILE A 342 18.87 -20.38 -2.80
N LYS A 343 18.15 -20.99 -1.84
CA LYS A 343 18.49 -22.36 -1.37
C LYS A 343 18.42 -23.39 -2.49
N PRO A 344 17.37 -23.47 -3.33
CA PRO A 344 17.33 -24.39 -4.45
C PRO A 344 18.42 -24.11 -5.49
N SER A 345 18.71 -22.83 -5.80
CA SER A 345 19.74 -22.48 -6.78
C SER A 345 21.16 -22.80 -6.32
N ILE A 346 21.42 -22.82 -5.01
CA ILE A 346 22.67 -23.34 -4.46
C ILE A 346 22.76 -24.86 -4.67
N ALA A 347 21.68 -25.59 -4.45
CA ALA A 347 21.63 -27.04 -4.62
C ALA A 347 21.85 -27.47 -6.09
N THR A 348 21.37 -26.66 -7.05
CA THR A 348 21.54 -26.90 -8.50
C THR A 348 22.83 -26.31 -9.07
N GLY A 349 23.60 -25.55 -8.28
CA GLY A 349 24.83 -24.89 -8.75
C GLY A 349 24.63 -23.62 -9.55
N GLU A 350 23.39 -23.12 -9.69
CA GLU A 350 23.07 -21.85 -10.37
C GLU A 350 23.57 -20.63 -9.56
N ILE A 351 23.66 -20.78 -8.24
CA ILE A 351 24.22 -19.81 -7.31
C ILE A 351 25.28 -20.50 -6.47
N GLN A 352 26.47 -19.93 -6.38
CA GLN A 352 27.54 -20.43 -5.52
C GLN A 352 27.61 -19.60 -4.22
N LYS A 353 27.43 -20.25 -3.09
CA LYS A 353 27.69 -19.64 -1.78
C LYS A 353 29.19 -19.53 -1.52
N LEU A 354 29.71 -18.32 -1.27
CA LEU A 354 31.12 -18.05 -1.15
C LEU A 354 31.63 -18.15 0.31
N ASN A 355 30.80 -17.82 1.30
CA ASN A 355 31.20 -17.82 2.70
C ASN A 355 30.85 -19.14 3.37
N ARG A 356 31.88 -19.87 3.84
CA ARG A 356 31.73 -21.00 4.76
C ARG A 356 31.87 -20.50 6.20
N THR A 357 30.84 -19.89 6.77
CA THR A 357 30.82 -19.70 8.23
C THR A 357 30.54 -21.06 8.88
N ALA A 358 31.45 -21.51 9.74
CA ALA A 358 31.52 -22.88 10.27
C ALA A 358 30.34 -23.30 11.17
N ASN A 359 29.46 -22.37 11.61
CA ASN A 359 28.37 -22.71 12.51
C ASN A 359 27.12 -21.88 12.18
N LYS A 360 26.08 -22.56 11.66
CA LYS A 360 24.75 -22.06 11.29
C LYS A 360 24.76 -20.99 10.17
N SER A 361 24.42 -21.42 8.96
CA SER A 361 24.34 -20.54 7.81
C SER A 361 23.34 -19.40 8.10
N ASN A 362 23.90 -18.23 8.33
CA ASN A 362 23.11 -17.00 8.39
C ASN A 362 23.08 -16.41 6.97
N TYR A 363 22.08 -16.83 6.17
CA TYR A 363 21.92 -16.40 4.78
C TYR A 363 22.01 -14.89 4.59
N LYS A 364 21.70 -14.09 5.62
CA LYS A 364 21.79 -12.62 5.58
C LYS A 364 23.23 -12.09 5.58
N LYS A 365 24.19 -12.89 6.03
CA LYS A 365 25.62 -12.54 6.07
C LYS A 365 26.43 -13.21 4.96
N ASP A 366 25.80 -14.07 4.18
CA ASP A 366 26.46 -14.82 3.13
C ASP A 366 26.58 -14.00 1.85
N LEU A 367 27.62 -14.29 1.08
CA LEU A 367 27.81 -13.76 -0.27
C LEU A 367 27.52 -14.87 -1.30
N TYR A 368 26.93 -14.48 -2.40
CA TYR A 368 26.43 -15.36 -3.44
C TYR A 368 27.00 -14.95 -4.80
N LYS A 369 27.67 -15.87 -5.48
CA LYS A 369 28.07 -15.69 -6.88
C LYS A 369 26.97 -16.25 -7.78
N ILE A 370 26.53 -15.47 -8.74
CA ILE A 370 25.55 -15.88 -9.77
C ILE A 370 26.32 -16.54 -10.91
N ASN A 371 25.99 -17.79 -11.25
CA ASN A 371 26.68 -18.57 -12.28
C ASN A 371 25.97 -18.49 -13.64
#